data_2de4c1f71d09ace16a41cc6c0cf7512e
#
_entry.id   2de4c1f71d09ace16a41cc6c0cf7512e
#
_cell.length_a   1.000
_cell.length_b   1.000
_cell.length_c   1.000
_cell.angle_alpha   90.00
_cell.angle_beta   90.00
_cell.angle_gamma   90.00
#
_symmetry.space_group_name_H-M   'P 1'
#
loop_
_entity.id
_entity.type
_entity.pdbx_description
1 polymer ?
#
loop_
_entity_poly.entity_id
_entity_poly.type
_entity_poly.pdbx_seq_one_letter_code
_entity_poly.pdbx_strand_id
1 'polypeptide(L)'
;HSTRIPEPFPTSTRNPRLMSEPVPTDCGPIDDLLGGGFERGTVTQVYGEPAAGKTNLVLSAAVSAAVDGGRALYIDSEGLSLDRFQQLVDARTDDESFEDVASRIVVSEVYDFEEQAQAVRDAEEFAESVDLIVLDSATGFYRLERGSDSSGGQSLRKVASQVTHLLSLARKHDIAVAITNQVFRDPDADRTRGLGGNTLEHWTGVVLRLERFRGGNRKGVLEKHRSKATGETATFRIVDGGLDATDEF
;
A
#
# COMPACT_ATOMS: atom_id res chain seq x y z
N HIS A 1 -21.43 3.74 -16.12
CA HIS A 1 -20.94 4.84 -15.28
C HIS A 1 -19.49 5.07 -15.67
N SER A 2 -19.22 6.27 -16.20
CA SER A 2 -17.84 6.69 -16.51
C SER A 2 -17.18 7.04 -15.18
N THR A 3 -16.23 6.26 -14.74
CA THR A 3 -15.40 6.56 -13.57
C THR A 3 -14.65 7.85 -13.89
N ARG A 4 -15.09 8.97 -13.30
CA ARG A 4 -14.36 10.23 -13.44
C ARG A 4 -13.12 10.14 -12.57
N ILE A 5 -11.96 10.13 -13.21
CA ILE A 5 -10.70 10.33 -12.52
C ILE A 5 -10.74 11.69 -11.84
N PRO A 6 -10.42 11.79 -10.54
CA PRO A 6 -10.32 13.08 -9.85
C PRO A 6 -9.29 13.96 -10.55
N GLU A 7 -9.48 15.27 -10.53
CA GLU A 7 -8.51 16.20 -11.09
C GLU A 7 -7.19 16.13 -10.30
N PRO A 8 -6.03 16.22 -10.99
CA PRO A 8 -4.74 16.24 -10.31
C PRO A 8 -4.62 17.46 -9.40
N PHE A 9 -3.85 17.32 -8.33
CA PHE A 9 -3.60 18.41 -7.40
C PHE A 9 -3.01 19.62 -8.13
N PRO A 10 -3.37 20.86 -7.73
CA PRO A 10 -2.68 22.04 -8.23
C PRO A 10 -1.18 21.91 -7.96
N THR A 11 -0.36 22.35 -8.90
CA THR A 11 1.10 22.32 -8.81
C THR A 11 1.60 23.13 -7.62
N SER A 12 1.63 22.49 -6.46
CA SER A 12 2.28 22.98 -5.26
C SER A 12 3.61 22.25 -5.11
N THR A 13 4.67 22.96 -4.85
CA THR A 13 5.98 22.39 -4.56
C THR A 13 5.88 21.45 -3.38
N ARG A 14 6.31 20.19 -3.55
CA ARG A 14 6.45 19.21 -2.46
C ARG A 14 7.24 19.83 -1.30
N ASN A 15 6.89 19.46 -0.08
CA ASN A 15 7.66 19.86 1.09
C ASN A 15 9.09 19.28 0.98
N PRO A 16 10.15 20.11 0.93
CA PRO A 16 11.52 19.63 0.75
C PRO A 16 11.99 18.65 1.84
N ARG A 17 11.39 18.70 3.04
CA ARG A 17 11.71 17.78 4.14
C ARG A 17 11.22 16.34 3.86
N LEU A 18 10.14 16.21 3.11
CA LEU A 18 9.55 14.90 2.77
C LEU A 18 10.23 14.23 1.57
N MET A 19 11.07 14.94 0.82
CA MET A 19 11.65 14.44 -0.43
C MET A 19 12.79 13.43 -0.26
N SER A 20 13.28 13.19 0.96
CA SER A 20 14.42 12.27 1.20
C SER A 20 14.11 11.17 2.21
N GLU A 21 13.04 11.31 2.99
CA GLU A 21 12.70 10.37 4.05
C GLU A 21 11.63 9.38 3.58
N PRO A 22 11.64 8.13 4.09
CA PRO A 22 10.57 7.19 3.87
C PRO A 22 9.21 7.77 4.30
N VAL A 23 8.12 7.26 3.76
CA VAL A 23 6.77 7.64 4.18
C VAL A 23 6.38 6.77 5.37
N PRO A 24 6.19 7.33 6.58
CA PRO A 24 5.85 6.58 7.77
C PRO A 24 4.52 5.85 7.62
N THR A 25 4.42 4.65 8.17
CA THR A 25 3.15 3.91 8.23
C THR A 25 2.32 4.29 9.44
N ASP A 26 2.91 5.06 10.34
CA ASP A 26 2.38 5.39 11.66
C ASP A 26 2.09 4.14 12.52
N CYS A 27 2.89 3.12 12.27
CA CYS A 27 2.98 1.92 13.06
C CYS A 27 4.44 1.76 13.48
N GLY A 28 4.81 2.31 14.64
CA GLY A 28 6.21 2.40 15.09
C GLY A 28 7.00 1.10 14.90
N PRO A 29 6.51 -0.08 15.36
CA PRO A 29 7.21 -1.35 15.14
C PRO A 29 7.43 -1.72 13.67
N ILE A 30 6.50 -1.37 12.79
CA ILE A 30 6.63 -1.61 11.34
C ILE A 30 7.58 -0.58 10.72
N ASP A 31 7.51 0.67 11.15
CA ASP A 31 8.43 1.71 10.68
C ASP A 31 9.88 1.39 11.05
N ASP A 32 10.14 0.94 12.28
CA ASP A 32 11.45 0.46 12.71
C ASP A 32 11.94 -0.72 11.86
N LEU A 33 11.05 -1.67 11.59
CA LEU A 33 11.32 -2.84 10.75
C LEU A 33 11.68 -2.42 9.31
N LEU A 34 10.95 -1.45 8.75
CA LEU A 34 11.16 -0.93 7.39
C LEU A 34 12.31 0.10 7.30
N GLY A 35 12.69 0.74 8.41
CA GLY A 35 13.72 1.80 8.43
C GLY A 35 13.14 3.19 8.27
N GLY A 36 11.95 3.41 8.82
CA GLY A 36 11.25 4.69 8.86
C GLY A 36 9.94 4.72 8.07
N GLY A 37 9.55 3.60 7.44
CA GLY A 37 8.32 3.53 6.66
C GLY A 37 8.52 3.01 5.23
N PHE A 38 7.63 3.38 4.32
CA PHE A 38 7.72 2.99 2.91
C PHE A 38 8.82 3.77 2.19
N GLU A 39 9.84 3.03 1.72
CA GLU A 39 11.01 3.60 1.05
C GLU A 39 10.65 4.23 -0.30
N ARG A 40 11.18 5.44 -0.57
CA ARG A 40 10.99 6.14 -1.85
C ARG A 40 11.80 5.49 -2.97
N GLY A 41 11.39 5.72 -4.19
CA GLY A 41 12.06 5.18 -5.38
C GLY A 41 11.92 3.67 -5.54
N THR A 42 11.00 3.04 -4.81
CA THR A 42 10.75 1.61 -4.89
C THR A 42 9.27 1.26 -4.64
N VAL A 43 8.93 0.01 -4.86
CA VAL A 43 7.62 -0.55 -4.53
C VAL A 43 7.77 -1.45 -3.31
N THR A 44 7.00 -1.18 -2.28
CA THR A 44 6.81 -2.06 -1.12
C THR A 44 5.56 -2.90 -1.32
N GLN A 45 5.73 -4.22 -1.30
CA GLN A 45 4.62 -5.17 -1.32
C GLN A 45 4.26 -5.55 0.12
N VAL A 46 3.03 -5.29 0.50
CA VAL A 46 2.43 -5.75 1.77
C VAL A 46 1.47 -6.89 1.46
N TYR A 47 1.77 -8.10 1.88
CA TYR A 47 0.92 -9.23 1.61
C TYR A 47 0.55 -10.02 2.86
N GLY A 48 -0.51 -10.80 2.80
CA GLY A 48 -0.97 -11.61 3.93
C GLY A 48 -2.41 -12.09 3.76
N GLU A 49 -2.85 -12.91 4.70
CA GLU A 49 -4.21 -13.44 4.75
C GLU A 49 -5.27 -12.32 4.85
N PRO A 50 -6.53 -12.60 4.51
CA PRO A 50 -7.63 -11.69 4.81
C PRO A 50 -7.62 -11.27 6.29
N ALA A 51 -7.93 -10.00 6.55
CA ALA A 51 -7.92 -9.39 7.88
C ALA A 51 -6.56 -9.40 8.60
N ALA A 52 -5.42 -9.58 7.91
CA ALA A 52 -4.09 -9.43 8.47
C ALA A 52 -3.68 -7.97 8.73
N GLY A 53 -4.46 -6.99 8.25
CA GLY A 53 -4.22 -5.56 8.47
C GLY A 53 -3.57 -4.82 7.31
N LYS A 54 -3.50 -5.41 6.11
CA LYS A 54 -2.87 -4.79 4.91
C LYS A 54 -3.45 -3.42 4.59
N THR A 55 -4.76 -3.35 4.35
CA THR A 55 -5.50 -2.11 4.08
C THR A 55 -5.30 -1.08 5.20
N ASN A 56 -5.39 -1.50 6.48
CA ASN A 56 -5.15 -0.60 7.60
C ASN A 56 -3.75 0.01 7.58
N LEU A 57 -2.72 -0.78 7.25
CA LEU A 57 -1.34 -0.30 7.21
C LEU A 57 -1.12 0.71 6.07
N VAL A 58 -1.60 0.43 4.87
CA VAL A 58 -1.39 1.34 3.72
C VAL A 58 -2.28 2.58 3.81
N LEU A 59 -3.49 2.48 4.38
CA LEU A 59 -4.35 3.63 4.65
C LEU A 59 -3.76 4.51 5.74
N SER A 60 -3.21 3.91 6.81
CA SER A 60 -2.50 4.60 7.87
C SER A 60 -1.34 5.44 7.31
N ALA A 61 -0.54 4.87 6.39
CA ALA A 61 0.53 5.59 5.73
C ALA A 61 0.03 6.76 4.86
N ALA A 62 -1.09 6.57 4.14
CA ALA A 62 -1.67 7.64 3.33
C ALA A 62 -2.16 8.80 4.20
N VAL A 63 -2.80 8.50 5.34
CA VAL A 63 -3.23 9.51 6.31
C VAL A 63 -2.04 10.20 6.97
N SER A 64 -1.01 9.44 7.39
CA SER A 64 0.22 9.99 7.95
C SER A 64 0.88 10.98 6.99
N ALA A 65 1.06 10.59 5.73
CA ALA A 65 1.60 11.48 4.70
C ALA A 65 0.77 12.78 4.54
N ALA A 66 -0.56 12.67 4.58
CA ALA A 66 -1.45 13.83 4.44
C ALA A 66 -1.41 14.75 5.66
N VAL A 67 -1.39 14.21 6.88
CA VAL A 67 -1.26 15.00 8.13
C VAL A 67 0.08 15.75 8.17
N ASP A 68 1.16 15.13 7.69
CA ASP A 68 2.47 15.78 7.57
C ASP A 68 2.55 16.82 6.44
N GLY A 69 1.43 17.13 5.77
CA GLY A 69 1.33 18.11 4.69
C GLY A 69 1.76 17.56 3.32
N GLY A 70 2.03 16.28 3.20
CA GLY A 70 2.23 15.57 1.94
C GLY A 70 0.92 15.19 1.27
N ARG A 71 1.00 14.39 0.20
CA ARG A 71 -0.16 13.98 -0.59
C ARG A 71 -0.08 12.52 -0.98
N ALA A 72 -1.22 11.86 -1.13
CA ALA A 72 -1.31 10.48 -1.56
C ALA A 72 -2.32 10.27 -2.70
N LEU A 73 -2.00 9.33 -3.58
CA LEU A 73 -2.97 8.72 -4.50
C LEU A 73 -3.28 7.31 -3.99
N TYR A 74 -4.56 7.03 -3.76
CA TYR A 74 -5.04 5.74 -3.29
C TYR A 74 -5.94 5.09 -4.34
N ILE A 75 -5.43 4.06 -5.03
CA ILE A 75 -6.19 3.27 -6.00
C ILE A 75 -6.83 2.12 -5.23
N ASP A 76 -8.16 2.16 -5.12
CA ASP A 76 -8.96 1.27 -4.27
C ASP A 76 -9.77 0.28 -5.08
N SER A 77 -9.51 -1.01 -4.90
CA SER A 77 -10.28 -2.12 -5.48
C SER A 77 -11.01 -2.99 -4.45
N GLU A 78 -10.83 -2.69 -3.15
CA GLU A 78 -11.37 -3.49 -2.05
C GLU A 78 -12.55 -2.80 -1.33
N GLY A 79 -12.75 -1.51 -1.57
CA GLY A 79 -13.77 -0.69 -0.91
C GLY A 79 -13.27 -0.06 0.38
N LEU A 80 -12.79 1.17 0.29
CA LEU A 80 -12.29 1.96 1.42
C LEU A 80 -13.41 2.28 2.41
N SER A 81 -13.21 1.97 3.69
CA SER A 81 -14.11 2.36 4.76
C SER A 81 -13.89 3.83 5.14
N LEU A 82 -14.89 4.68 4.87
CA LEU A 82 -14.86 6.09 5.27
C LEU A 82 -14.80 6.25 6.79
N ASP A 83 -15.51 5.41 7.55
CA ASP A 83 -15.47 5.43 9.02
C ASP A 83 -14.04 5.15 9.52
N ARG A 84 -13.36 4.19 8.90
CA ARG A 84 -11.97 3.89 9.26
C ARG A 84 -11.02 5.02 8.89
N PHE A 85 -11.23 5.64 7.75
CA PHE A 85 -10.46 6.81 7.34
C PHE A 85 -10.64 7.96 8.33
N GLN A 86 -11.89 8.28 8.70
CA GLN A 86 -12.21 9.29 9.71
C GLN A 86 -11.50 9.00 11.05
N GLN A 87 -11.62 7.77 11.57
CA GLN A 87 -10.94 7.36 12.81
C GLN A 87 -9.44 7.60 12.77
N LEU A 88 -8.79 7.29 11.65
CA LEU A 88 -7.35 7.47 11.50
C LEU A 88 -6.96 8.96 11.47
N VAL A 89 -7.76 9.81 10.86
CA VAL A 89 -7.52 11.27 10.84
C VAL A 89 -7.73 11.85 12.23
N ASP A 90 -8.87 11.55 12.87
CA ASP A 90 -9.22 12.09 14.19
C ASP A 90 -8.19 11.72 15.28
N ALA A 91 -7.55 10.55 15.13
CA ALA A 91 -6.53 10.11 16.08
C ALA A 91 -5.15 10.79 15.89
N ARG A 92 -4.94 11.47 14.76
CA ARG A 92 -3.62 12.04 14.42
C ARG A 92 -3.54 13.54 14.51
N THR A 93 -4.64 14.24 14.44
CA THR A 93 -4.65 15.69 14.51
C THR A 93 -5.94 16.19 15.16
N ASP A 94 -5.75 17.14 16.09
CA ASP A 94 -6.83 17.94 16.65
C ASP A 94 -6.86 19.34 15.99
N ASP A 95 -5.85 19.67 15.19
CA ASP A 95 -5.65 21.01 14.63
C ASP A 95 -6.25 21.17 13.22
N GLU A 96 -6.41 20.08 12.48
CA GLU A 96 -6.95 20.08 11.12
C GLU A 96 -8.28 19.30 11.03
N SER A 97 -9.20 19.79 10.19
CA SER A 97 -10.43 19.08 9.93
C SER A 97 -10.21 17.81 9.08
N PHE A 98 -11.15 16.87 9.16
CA PHE A 98 -11.12 15.68 8.27
C PHE A 98 -11.06 16.09 6.80
N GLU A 99 -11.84 17.10 6.41
CA GLU A 99 -11.91 17.60 5.04
C GLU A 99 -10.57 18.15 4.57
N ASP A 100 -9.83 18.86 5.43
CA ASP A 100 -8.51 19.40 5.11
C ASP A 100 -7.51 18.28 4.84
N VAL A 101 -7.45 17.28 5.70
CA VAL A 101 -6.57 16.09 5.51
C VAL A 101 -7.00 15.27 4.31
N ALA A 102 -8.30 14.98 4.18
CA ALA A 102 -8.86 14.21 3.06
C ALA A 102 -8.60 14.88 1.71
N SER A 103 -8.57 16.21 1.65
CA SER A 103 -8.27 16.96 0.41
C SER A 103 -6.87 16.68 -0.15
N ARG A 104 -5.97 16.11 0.66
CA ARG A 104 -4.61 15.72 0.27
C ARG A 104 -4.50 14.26 -0.19
N ILE A 105 -5.60 13.50 -0.12
CA ILE A 105 -5.65 12.10 -0.55
C ILE A 105 -6.64 11.97 -1.70
N VAL A 106 -6.15 11.69 -2.90
CA VAL A 106 -7.00 11.36 -4.03
C VAL A 106 -7.32 9.88 -3.97
N VAL A 107 -8.60 9.53 -3.88
CA VAL A 107 -9.07 8.14 -3.94
C VAL A 107 -9.63 7.86 -5.33
N SER A 108 -9.09 6.86 -6.00
CA SER A 108 -9.56 6.34 -7.29
C SER A 108 -10.16 4.96 -7.07
N GLU A 109 -11.49 4.91 -6.96
CA GLU A 109 -12.20 3.63 -6.87
C GLU A 109 -12.20 2.93 -8.23
N VAL A 110 -11.91 1.62 -8.22
CA VAL A 110 -11.89 0.78 -9.43
C VAL A 110 -12.69 -0.49 -9.19
N TYR A 111 -13.46 -0.91 -10.18
CA TYR A 111 -14.45 -1.98 -10.03
C TYR A 111 -14.11 -3.22 -10.87
N ASP A 112 -13.14 -3.10 -11.76
CA ASP A 112 -12.66 -4.23 -12.55
C ASP A 112 -11.16 -4.08 -12.90
N PHE A 113 -10.63 -5.09 -13.57
CA PHE A 113 -9.21 -5.15 -13.91
C PHE A 113 -8.79 -4.08 -14.94
N GLU A 114 -9.67 -3.71 -15.87
CA GLU A 114 -9.36 -2.70 -16.89
C GLU A 114 -9.37 -1.30 -16.29
N GLU A 115 -10.32 -1.01 -15.40
CA GLU A 115 -10.35 0.24 -14.64
C GLU A 115 -9.12 0.36 -13.73
N GLN A 116 -8.72 -0.72 -13.04
CA GLN A 116 -7.49 -0.74 -12.28
C GLN A 116 -6.26 -0.46 -13.15
N ALA A 117 -6.18 -1.10 -14.31
CA ALA A 117 -5.08 -0.87 -15.24
C ALA A 117 -5.05 0.56 -15.78
N GLN A 118 -6.23 1.18 -15.98
CA GLN A 118 -6.34 2.57 -16.38
C GLN A 118 -5.90 3.51 -15.25
N ALA A 119 -6.41 3.33 -14.03
CA ALA A 119 -6.04 4.14 -12.87
C ALA A 119 -4.53 4.09 -12.58
N VAL A 120 -3.90 2.92 -12.78
CA VAL A 120 -2.44 2.78 -12.66
C VAL A 120 -1.71 3.56 -13.76
N ARG A 121 -2.22 3.62 -14.99
CA ARG A 121 -1.63 4.47 -16.06
C ARG A 121 -1.78 5.96 -15.73
N ASP A 122 -2.97 6.35 -15.27
CA ASP A 122 -3.31 7.74 -14.96
C ASP A 122 -2.57 8.24 -13.70
N ALA A 123 -2.03 7.34 -12.88
CA ALA A 123 -1.16 7.70 -11.76
C ALA A 123 0.05 8.55 -12.18
N GLU A 124 0.46 8.54 -13.46
CA GLU A 124 1.51 9.42 -13.98
C GLU A 124 1.15 10.91 -13.83
N GLU A 125 -0.13 11.27 -13.96
CA GLU A 125 -0.60 12.66 -13.83
C GLU A 125 -0.43 13.20 -12.39
N PHE A 126 -0.42 12.31 -11.41
CA PHE A 126 -0.27 12.64 -9.98
C PHE A 126 1.18 12.55 -9.48
N ALA A 127 2.03 11.81 -10.18
CA ALA A 127 3.35 11.41 -9.69
C ALA A 127 4.27 12.57 -9.30
N GLU A 128 4.12 13.75 -9.90
CA GLU A 128 4.91 14.95 -9.53
C GLU A 128 4.40 15.63 -8.25
N SER A 129 3.17 15.36 -7.85
CA SER A 129 2.49 16.06 -6.76
C SER A 129 2.22 15.22 -5.52
N VAL A 130 2.44 13.89 -5.57
CA VAL A 130 2.20 12.98 -4.45
C VAL A 130 3.51 12.46 -3.85
N ASP A 131 3.45 12.07 -2.59
CA ASP A 131 4.54 11.44 -1.84
C ASP A 131 4.38 9.93 -1.78
N LEU A 132 3.14 9.46 -1.87
CA LEU A 132 2.77 8.05 -1.79
C LEU A 132 1.73 7.71 -2.85
N ILE A 133 1.93 6.58 -3.52
CA ILE A 133 0.89 5.90 -4.30
C ILE A 133 0.58 4.57 -3.63
N VAL A 134 -0.69 4.31 -3.36
CA VAL A 134 -1.20 3.04 -2.85
C VAL A 134 -2.01 2.35 -3.94
N LEU A 135 -1.80 1.04 -4.11
CA LEU A 135 -2.67 0.16 -4.89
C LEU A 135 -3.22 -0.95 -3.98
N ASP A 136 -4.43 -0.81 -3.53
CA ASP A 136 -5.10 -1.75 -2.63
C ASP A 136 -6.35 -2.37 -3.31
N SER A 137 -6.23 -3.56 -3.91
CA SER A 137 -5.09 -4.45 -3.98
C SER A 137 -4.65 -4.69 -5.42
N ALA A 138 -3.35 -4.97 -5.61
CA ALA A 138 -2.80 -5.29 -6.93
C ALA A 138 -3.38 -6.59 -7.52
N THR A 139 -3.95 -7.46 -6.71
CA THR A 139 -4.41 -8.80 -7.11
C THR A 139 -5.90 -9.07 -6.83
N GLY A 140 -6.67 -8.06 -6.44
CA GLY A 140 -8.10 -8.21 -6.15
C GLY A 140 -8.86 -8.83 -7.31
N PHE A 141 -8.74 -8.26 -8.49
CA PHE A 141 -9.43 -8.73 -9.71
C PHE A 141 -8.74 -9.92 -10.40
N TYR A 142 -7.47 -10.20 -10.10
CA TYR A 142 -6.74 -11.33 -10.70
C TYR A 142 -7.43 -12.68 -10.46
N ARG A 143 -8.06 -12.87 -9.31
CA ARG A 143 -8.80 -14.10 -8.98
C ARG A 143 -10.05 -14.30 -9.83
N LEU A 144 -10.73 -13.23 -10.19
CA LEU A 144 -11.97 -13.29 -10.98
C LEU A 144 -11.66 -13.68 -12.42
N GLU A 145 -10.58 -13.18 -13.01
CA GLU A 145 -10.16 -13.57 -14.35
C GLU A 145 -9.63 -15.02 -14.46
N ARG A 146 -9.06 -15.54 -13.37
CA ARG A 146 -8.51 -16.91 -13.34
C ARG A 146 -9.58 -18.02 -13.40
N GLY A 147 -10.84 -17.69 -13.06
CA GLY A 147 -11.96 -18.62 -13.08
C GLY A 147 -12.55 -18.91 -14.47
N SER A 148 -12.20 -18.13 -15.49
CA SER A 148 -12.85 -18.18 -16.80
C SER A 148 -12.05 -18.87 -17.91
N ASP A 149 -10.70 -19.01 -17.80
CA ASP A 149 -9.89 -19.67 -18.84
C ASP A 149 -8.47 -20.02 -18.40
N SER A 150 -7.79 -20.85 -19.24
CA SER A 150 -6.37 -21.23 -19.17
C SER A 150 -5.36 -20.03 -19.27
N SER A 151 -5.81 -18.80 -19.03
CA SER A 151 -5.08 -17.54 -19.21
C SER A 151 -4.34 -17.03 -17.97
N GLY A 152 -4.22 -17.80 -16.90
CA GLY A 152 -3.59 -17.37 -15.64
C GLY A 152 -2.19 -16.75 -15.80
N GLY A 153 -1.47 -17.09 -16.88
CA GLY A 153 -0.19 -16.47 -17.20
C GLY A 153 -0.31 -15.07 -17.82
N GLN A 154 -1.42 -14.76 -18.52
CA GLN A 154 -1.64 -13.44 -19.12
C GLN A 154 -2.06 -12.42 -18.06
N SER A 155 -2.97 -12.79 -17.17
CA SER A 155 -3.43 -11.93 -16.08
C SER A 155 -2.27 -11.58 -15.13
N LEU A 156 -1.37 -12.54 -14.83
CA LEU A 156 -0.19 -12.27 -14.03
C LEU A 156 0.79 -11.29 -14.72
N ARG A 157 0.96 -11.41 -16.05
CA ARG A 157 1.79 -10.46 -16.82
C ARG A 157 1.22 -9.06 -16.80
N LYS A 158 -0.11 -8.92 -16.86
CA LYS A 158 -0.79 -7.62 -16.76
C LYS A 158 -0.57 -7.00 -15.38
N VAL A 159 -0.71 -7.76 -14.28
CA VAL A 159 -0.40 -7.28 -12.92
C VAL A 159 1.08 -6.87 -12.80
N ALA A 160 2.01 -7.69 -13.31
CA ALA A 160 3.43 -7.36 -13.32
C ALA A 160 3.71 -6.07 -14.12
N SER A 161 3.01 -5.84 -15.24
CA SER A 161 3.11 -4.61 -16.02
C SER A 161 2.64 -3.39 -15.22
N GLN A 162 1.57 -3.49 -14.45
CA GLN A 162 1.10 -2.42 -13.56
C GLN A 162 2.15 -2.11 -12.49
N VAL A 163 2.70 -3.14 -11.83
CA VAL A 163 3.73 -2.96 -10.79
C VAL A 163 5.01 -2.36 -11.36
N THR A 164 5.43 -2.76 -12.56
CA THR A 164 6.61 -2.16 -13.22
C THR A 164 6.38 -0.71 -13.62
N HIS A 165 5.17 -0.34 -14.04
CA HIS A 165 4.82 1.05 -14.32
C HIS A 165 4.92 1.89 -13.03
N LEU A 166 4.29 1.44 -11.93
CA LEU A 166 4.39 2.11 -10.63
C LEU A 166 5.84 2.22 -10.14
N LEU A 167 6.67 1.19 -10.33
CA LEU A 167 8.10 1.25 -10.02
C LEU A 167 8.84 2.31 -10.85
N SER A 168 8.45 2.47 -12.13
CA SER A 168 9.01 3.51 -12.98
C SER A 168 8.67 4.90 -12.45
N LEU A 169 7.41 5.14 -12.04
CA LEU A 169 6.99 6.39 -11.41
C LEU A 169 7.71 6.63 -10.08
N ALA A 170 7.82 5.59 -9.24
CA ALA A 170 8.55 5.68 -7.98
C ALA A 170 9.98 6.20 -8.18
N ARG A 171 10.71 5.63 -9.14
CA ARG A 171 12.10 6.00 -9.44
C ARG A 171 12.23 7.38 -10.09
N LYS A 172 11.34 7.69 -11.04
CA LYS A 172 11.39 8.95 -11.81
C LYS A 172 11.08 10.15 -10.92
N HIS A 173 10.16 10.00 -9.98
CA HIS A 173 9.64 11.11 -9.19
C HIS A 173 10.02 11.03 -7.69
N ASP A 174 10.84 10.06 -7.29
CA ASP A 174 11.27 9.84 -5.91
C ASP A 174 10.09 9.77 -4.92
N ILE A 175 9.08 8.96 -5.27
CA ILE A 175 7.89 8.72 -4.46
C ILE A 175 7.88 7.31 -3.89
N ALA A 176 7.20 7.12 -2.76
CA ALA A 176 6.95 5.79 -2.23
C ALA A 176 5.75 5.14 -2.95
N VAL A 177 5.83 3.84 -3.18
CA VAL A 177 4.70 3.06 -3.69
C VAL A 177 4.47 1.87 -2.77
N ALA A 178 3.23 1.72 -2.30
CA ALA A 178 2.79 0.56 -1.54
C ALA A 178 1.72 -0.21 -2.32
N ILE A 179 1.90 -1.52 -2.48
CA ILE A 179 0.87 -2.38 -3.04
C ILE A 179 0.45 -3.41 -2.02
N THR A 180 -0.84 -3.67 -1.90
CA THR A 180 -1.30 -4.82 -1.13
C THR A 180 -1.52 -6.02 -2.05
N ASN A 181 -1.31 -7.20 -1.48
CA ASN A 181 -1.44 -8.45 -2.20
C ASN A 181 -2.06 -9.52 -1.30
N GLN A 182 -2.86 -10.40 -1.87
CA GLN A 182 -3.45 -11.53 -1.17
C GLN A 182 -2.49 -12.73 -1.19
N VAL A 183 -2.73 -13.69 -0.31
CA VAL A 183 -1.95 -14.91 -0.25
C VAL A 183 -2.51 -15.97 -1.18
N PHE A 184 -1.61 -16.79 -1.68
CA PHE A 184 -1.87 -18.06 -2.32
C PHE A 184 -1.26 -19.17 -1.47
N ARG A 185 -2.02 -20.23 -1.18
CA ARG A 185 -1.49 -21.44 -0.56
C ARG A 185 -0.90 -22.30 -1.67
N ASP A 186 0.40 -22.44 -1.66
CA ASP A 186 1.09 -23.36 -2.56
C ASP A 186 0.88 -24.80 -2.04
N PRO A 187 0.12 -25.63 -2.77
CA PRO A 187 -0.15 -26.99 -2.32
C PRO A 187 1.09 -27.86 -2.21
N ASP A 188 2.16 -27.51 -2.95
CA ASP A 188 3.37 -28.33 -3.05
C ASP A 188 4.48 -27.88 -2.06
N ALA A 189 4.34 -26.70 -1.42
CA ALA A 189 5.42 -26.11 -0.63
C ALA A 189 5.10 -25.89 0.86
N ASP A 190 3.90 -26.20 1.35
CA ASP A 190 3.43 -25.87 2.73
C ASP A 190 3.79 -24.43 3.19
N ARG A 191 3.90 -23.50 2.23
CA ARG A 191 4.24 -22.10 2.44
C ARG A 191 3.16 -21.20 1.85
N THR A 192 2.76 -20.22 2.63
CA THR A 192 1.91 -19.14 2.17
C THR A 192 2.78 -18.10 1.46
N ARG A 193 2.47 -17.81 0.20
CA ARG A 193 3.16 -16.77 -0.60
C ARG A 193 2.16 -15.75 -1.10
N GLY A 194 2.63 -14.56 -1.40
CA GLY A 194 1.83 -13.57 -2.12
C GLY A 194 1.42 -14.07 -3.51
N LEU A 195 0.22 -13.73 -3.95
CA LEU A 195 -0.22 -14.01 -5.32
C LEU A 195 0.78 -13.45 -6.32
N GLY A 196 1.09 -14.21 -7.37
CA GLY A 196 2.12 -13.87 -8.34
C GLY A 196 3.54 -14.30 -7.96
N GLY A 197 3.76 -14.74 -6.72
CA GLY A 197 5.02 -15.32 -6.24
C GLY A 197 6.26 -14.57 -6.71
N ASN A 198 7.27 -15.28 -7.18
CA ASN A 198 8.55 -14.71 -7.63
C ASN A 198 8.41 -13.61 -8.69
N THR A 199 7.34 -13.60 -9.49
CA THR A 199 7.15 -12.59 -10.54
C THR A 199 6.92 -11.20 -9.94
N LEU A 200 6.07 -11.05 -8.93
CA LEU A 200 5.84 -9.77 -8.28
C LEU A 200 6.99 -9.40 -7.34
N GLU A 201 7.53 -10.38 -6.60
CA GLU A 201 8.69 -10.19 -5.74
C GLU A 201 9.91 -9.65 -6.50
N HIS A 202 10.06 -10.00 -7.79
CA HIS A 202 11.17 -9.50 -8.61
C HIS A 202 11.12 -7.97 -8.78
N TRP A 203 9.92 -7.41 -8.94
CA TRP A 203 9.72 -6.00 -9.22
C TRP A 203 9.52 -5.13 -7.96
N THR A 204 9.35 -5.76 -6.79
CA THR A 204 9.23 -5.05 -5.52
C THR A 204 10.58 -4.98 -4.80
N GLY A 205 10.96 -3.82 -4.28
CA GLY A 205 12.23 -3.64 -3.54
C GLY A 205 12.14 -4.10 -2.10
N VAL A 206 10.94 -4.01 -1.52
CA VAL A 206 10.61 -4.42 -0.15
C VAL A 206 9.41 -5.36 -0.17
N VAL A 207 9.46 -6.43 0.62
CA VAL A 207 8.36 -7.38 0.82
C VAL A 207 8.11 -7.55 2.30
N LEU A 208 6.94 -7.12 2.74
CA LEU A 208 6.45 -7.23 4.10
C LEU A 208 5.27 -8.22 4.14
N ARG A 209 5.42 -9.32 4.87
CA ARG A 209 4.33 -10.25 5.12
C ARG A 209 3.63 -9.92 6.42
N LEU A 210 2.30 -9.82 6.39
CA LEU A 210 1.47 -9.64 7.57
C LEU A 210 0.73 -10.93 7.92
N GLU A 211 0.76 -11.27 9.19
CA GLU A 211 0.09 -12.44 9.75
C GLU A 211 -0.85 -12.03 10.89
N ARG A 212 -1.93 -12.78 11.04
CA ARG A 212 -2.73 -12.73 12.27
C ARG A 212 -1.95 -13.45 13.38
N PHE A 213 -1.87 -12.81 14.54
CA PHE A 213 -1.13 -13.34 15.68
C PHE A 213 -2.02 -13.48 16.91
N ARG A 214 -1.51 -14.08 17.97
CA ARG A 214 -2.27 -14.37 19.19
C ARG A 214 -2.87 -13.11 19.81
N GLY A 215 -4.04 -13.24 20.48
CA GLY A 215 -4.67 -12.14 21.22
C GLY A 215 -5.21 -11.00 20.35
N GLY A 216 -5.44 -11.24 19.05
CA GLY A 216 -5.88 -10.18 18.13
C GLY A 216 -4.74 -9.34 17.56
N ASN A 217 -3.51 -9.59 17.96
CA ASN A 217 -2.32 -8.93 17.44
C ASN A 217 -2.05 -9.31 15.99
N ARG A 218 -1.17 -8.55 15.37
CA ARG A 218 -0.62 -8.77 14.03
C ARG A 218 0.88 -8.90 14.12
N LYS A 219 1.46 -9.63 13.17
CA LYS A 219 2.90 -9.80 13.05
C LYS A 219 3.32 -9.42 11.63
N GLY A 220 4.25 -8.50 11.52
CA GLY A 220 4.98 -8.19 10.29
C GLY A 220 6.27 -8.99 10.22
N VAL A 221 6.58 -9.54 9.04
CA VAL A 221 7.83 -10.25 8.75
C VAL A 221 8.46 -9.60 7.53
N LEU A 222 9.68 -9.12 7.66
CA LEU A 222 10.45 -8.55 6.55
C LEU A 222 11.07 -9.69 5.73
N GLU A 223 10.55 -9.94 4.54
CA GLU A 223 11.03 -11.04 3.69
C GLU A 223 12.00 -10.59 2.62
N LYS A 224 11.94 -9.34 2.23
CA LYS A 224 12.87 -8.72 1.27
C LYS A 224 13.08 -7.26 1.60
N HIS A 225 14.34 -6.83 1.58
CA HIS A 225 14.72 -5.43 1.67
C HIS A 225 16.08 -5.23 1.00
N ARG A 226 16.30 -4.05 0.39
CA ARG A 226 17.56 -3.77 -0.32
C ARG A 226 18.77 -3.59 0.60
N SER A 227 18.55 -3.13 1.84
CA SER A 227 19.61 -2.73 2.77
C SER A 227 19.48 -3.31 4.18
N LYS A 228 18.45 -4.12 4.46
CA LYS A 228 18.22 -4.72 5.78
C LYS A 228 18.25 -6.24 5.72
N ALA A 229 18.54 -6.87 6.85
CA ALA A 229 18.46 -8.31 7.01
C ALA A 229 16.99 -8.77 6.88
N THR A 230 16.78 -9.91 6.26
CA THR A 230 15.47 -10.54 6.12
C THR A 230 15.18 -11.48 7.28
N GLY A 231 13.90 -11.71 7.57
CA GLY A 231 13.44 -12.58 8.66
C GLY A 231 13.21 -11.84 9.98
N GLU A 232 13.56 -10.55 10.07
CA GLU A 232 13.18 -9.72 11.21
C GLU A 232 11.66 -9.57 11.29
N THR A 233 11.14 -9.41 12.51
CA THR A 233 9.70 -9.38 12.77
C THR A 233 9.33 -8.27 13.74
N ALA A 234 8.13 -7.72 13.54
CA ALA A 234 7.52 -6.77 14.45
C ALA A 234 6.08 -7.19 14.77
N THR A 235 5.62 -6.90 15.97
CA THR A 235 4.24 -7.15 16.38
C THR A 235 3.52 -5.85 16.65
N PHE A 236 2.26 -5.79 16.24
CA PHE A 236 1.41 -4.63 16.42
C PHE A 236 -0.05 -5.05 16.58
N ARG A 237 -0.92 -4.15 16.97
CA ARG A 237 -2.37 -4.33 17.04
C ARG A 237 -3.09 -3.24 16.27
N ILE A 238 -4.28 -3.57 15.79
CA ILE A 238 -5.19 -2.62 15.19
C ILE A 238 -6.12 -2.12 16.29
N VAL A 239 -6.13 -0.81 16.49
CA VAL A 239 -6.98 -0.11 17.46
C VAL A 239 -7.84 0.93 16.73
N ASP A 240 -8.79 1.53 17.44
CA ASP A 240 -9.67 2.54 16.85
C ASP A 240 -8.87 3.72 16.26
N GLY A 241 -7.87 4.20 16.98
CA GLY A 241 -7.03 5.31 16.55
C GLY A 241 -5.94 4.96 15.54
N GLY A 242 -5.73 3.69 15.17
CA GLY A 242 -4.65 3.37 14.22
C GLY A 242 -4.02 2.00 14.41
N LEU A 243 -2.69 2.00 14.46
CA LEU A 243 -1.85 0.82 14.58
C LEU A 243 -0.86 1.05 15.74
N ASP A 244 -1.01 0.30 16.81
CA ASP A 244 -0.21 0.43 18.02
C ASP A 244 0.84 -0.68 18.15
N ALA A 245 1.93 -0.35 18.83
CA ALA A 245 2.84 -1.34 19.35
C ALA A 245 2.10 -2.28 20.31
N THR A 246 2.49 -3.53 20.33
CA THR A 246 2.07 -4.45 21.39
C THR A 246 3.04 -4.36 22.56
N ASP A 247 2.54 -4.30 23.78
CA ASP A 247 3.39 -4.52 24.94
C ASP A 247 4.06 -5.89 24.80
N GLU A 248 5.40 -5.91 24.81
CA GLU A 248 6.14 -7.17 24.77
C GLU A 248 5.76 -8.01 26.01
N PHE A 249 5.35 -9.26 25.77
CA PHE A 249 5.22 -10.27 26.80
C PHE A 249 6.39 -11.25 26.75
#